data_7a080a0b6d8b46373cb64991449b2dab
#
_entry.id   7a080a0b6d8b46373cb64991449b2dab
#
_cell.length_a   1.000
_cell.length_b   1.000
_cell.length_c   1.000
_cell.angle_alpha   90.00
_cell.angle_beta   90.00
_cell.angle_gamma   90.00
#
_symmetry.space_group_name_H-M   'P 1'
#
loop_
_entity.id
_entity.type
_entity.pdbx_description
1 polymer ?
#
loop_
_entity_poly.entity_id
_entity_poly.type
_entity_poly.pdbx_seq_one_letter_code
_entity_poly.pdbx_strand_id
1 'polypeptide(L)'
;DGEESLGELMTSLRHSRADGVSRPESLRRAARDVAGAYVPALYHVTYDGATGGVLSVTPTAAGVPAAVAKRTYRGRGLAVSTVVTPHSAWENIHMVEAVRSCPEMCRFCLASYATLPFRASPVDELIPAMAAGLAVTDRLGILGASVTQHPQFGALVEELADDTKYAGVRVSLSSVRTNTVSEALARMLVARGSKSITVAVESGSARLRTIINKKLDTPDIAAAAGRAAAGGLSSL
;
A
#
# COMPACT_ATOMS: atom_id res chain seq x y z
N ASP A 1 8.84 -0.72 -1.51
CA ASP A 1 10.13 -0.08 -1.41
C ASP A 1 11.12 -0.67 -2.42
N GLY A 2 10.65 -0.83 -3.67
CA GLY A 2 11.42 -1.42 -4.76
C GLY A 2 12.01 -0.42 -5.75
N GLU A 3 11.74 0.86 -5.59
CA GLU A 3 12.03 1.90 -6.56
C GLU A 3 13.52 1.94 -6.95
N GLU A 4 14.41 1.87 -5.97
CA GLU A 4 15.85 1.83 -6.20
C GLU A 4 16.34 0.41 -6.48
N SER A 5 15.89 -0.57 -5.68
CA SER A 5 16.33 -1.97 -5.76
C SER A 5 16.00 -2.60 -7.11
N LEU A 6 14.90 -2.21 -7.76
CA LEU A 6 14.55 -2.74 -9.10
C LEU A 6 15.56 -2.30 -10.14
N GLY A 7 15.97 -1.02 -10.13
CA GLY A 7 16.98 -0.50 -11.06
C GLY A 7 18.34 -1.20 -10.89
N GLU A 8 18.78 -1.38 -9.65
CA GLU A 8 20.01 -2.10 -9.32
C GLU A 8 19.92 -3.58 -9.74
N LEU A 9 18.80 -4.25 -9.46
CA LEU A 9 18.57 -5.63 -9.85
C LEU A 9 18.63 -5.79 -11.39
N MET A 10 17.92 -4.94 -12.12
CA MET A 10 17.94 -4.98 -13.59
C MET A 10 19.33 -4.72 -14.15
N THR A 11 20.12 -3.84 -13.53
CA THR A 11 21.49 -3.59 -13.91
C THR A 11 22.38 -4.81 -13.64
N SER A 12 22.29 -5.42 -12.47
CA SER A 12 23.01 -6.66 -12.11
C SER A 12 22.71 -7.80 -13.07
N LEU A 13 21.41 -8.00 -13.40
CA LEU A 13 21.00 -9.05 -14.34
C LEU A 13 21.48 -8.79 -15.77
N ARG A 14 21.47 -7.53 -16.24
CA ARG A 14 22.01 -7.18 -17.56
C ARG A 14 23.51 -7.43 -17.65
N HIS A 15 24.29 -7.05 -16.64
CA HIS A 15 25.72 -7.35 -16.58
C HIS A 15 25.97 -8.85 -16.58
N SER A 16 25.26 -9.60 -15.74
CA SER A 16 25.36 -11.07 -15.70
C SER A 16 25.08 -11.72 -17.05
N ARG A 17 24.10 -11.19 -17.81
CA ARG A 17 23.80 -11.67 -19.16
C ARG A 17 24.91 -11.33 -20.16
N ALA A 18 25.46 -10.13 -20.09
CA ALA A 18 26.58 -9.70 -20.95
C ALA A 18 27.85 -10.55 -20.69
N ASP A 19 28.11 -10.89 -19.43
CA ASP A 19 29.23 -11.75 -19.02
C ASP A 19 28.98 -13.24 -19.37
N GLY A 20 27.81 -13.63 -19.88
CA GLY A 20 27.48 -15.02 -20.23
C GLY A 20 27.39 -15.97 -19.04
N VAL A 21 27.21 -15.45 -17.81
CA VAL A 21 27.14 -16.31 -16.63
C VAL A 21 25.81 -17.04 -16.53
N SER A 22 25.80 -18.18 -15.86
CA SER A 22 24.59 -18.99 -15.68
C SER A 22 23.56 -18.27 -14.80
N ARG A 23 22.27 -18.67 -14.93
CA ARG A 23 21.21 -18.13 -14.09
C ARG A 23 21.48 -18.30 -12.58
N PRO A 24 21.95 -19.46 -12.07
CA PRO A 24 22.31 -19.56 -10.65
C PRO A 24 23.36 -18.56 -10.22
N GLU A 25 24.38 -18.29 -11.05
CA GLU A 25 25.40 -17.32 -10.75
C GLU A 25 24.87 -15.87 -10.81
N SER A 26 24.00 -15.55 -11.79
CA SER A 26 23.31 -14.26 -11.84
C SER A 26 22.50 -14.00 -10.56
N LEU A 27 21.80 -15.00 -10.04
CA LEU A 27 21.04 -14.90 -8.80
C LEU A 27 21.95 -14.73 -7.58
N ARG A 28 23.11 -15.40 -7.52
CA ARG A 28 24.09 -15.19 -6.45
C ARG A 28 24.64 -13.77 -6.47
N ARG A 29 25.00 -13.24 -7.64
CA ARG A 29 25.44 -11.86 -7.82
C ARG A 29 24.35 -10.87 -7.33
N ALA A 30 23.11 -11.06 -7.76
CA ALA A 30 21.99 -10.22 -7.33
C ALA A 30 21.80 -10.25 -5.80
N ALA A 31 21.84 -11.43 -5.17
CA ALA A 31 21.69 -11.55 -3.72
C ALA A 31 22.84 -10.90 -2.93
N ARG A 32 24.06 -10.89 -3.49
CA ARG A 32 25.23 -10.29 -2.87
C ARG A 32 25.30 -8.77 -3.06
N ASP A 33 25.02 -8.32 -4.28
CA ASP A 33 25.37 -6.98 -4.75
C ASP A 33 24.18 -5.99 -4.70
N VAL A 34 22.93 -6.50 -4.64
CA VAL A 34 21.72 -5.67 -4.58
C VAL A 34 21.14 -5.66 -3.17
N ALA A 35 21.21 -4.53 -2.51
CA ALA A 35 20.68 -4.38 -1.17
C ALA A 35 19.15 -4.66 -1.13
N GLY A 36 18.75 -5.53 -0.21
CA GLY A 36 17.35 -5.95 -0.05
C GLY A 36 16.90 -7.07 -1.00
N ALA A 37 17.77 -7.57 -1.88
CA ALA A 37 17.44 -8.71 -2.72
C ALA A 37 17.46 -10.01 -1.91
N TYR A 38 16.32 -10.70 -1.85
CA TYR A 38 16.17 -12.01 -1.25
C TYR A 38 15.95 -13.05 -2.33
N VAL A 39 16.85 -14.02 -2.41
CA VAL A 39 16.74 -15.16 -3.35
C VAL A 39 16.51 -16.44 -2.54
N PRO A 40 15.27 -16.92 -2.41
CA PRO A 40 14.93 -18.06 -1.53
C PRO A 40 15.79 -19.30 -1.76
N ALA A 41 16.13 -19.61 -3.02
CA ALA A 41 16.94 -20.77 -3.38
C ALA A 41 18.38 -20.74 -2.82
N LEU A 42 18.85 -19.62 -2.30
CA LEU A 42 20.18 -19.46 -1.69
C LEU A 42 20.14 -19.59 -0.16
N TYR A 43 19.03 -20.04 0.40
CA TYR A 43 18.90 -20.24 1.86
C TYR A 43 18.39 -21.64 2.14
N HIS A 44 18.97 -22.25 3.16
CA HIS A 44 18.49 -23.46 3.77
C HIS A 44 17.65 -23.14 4.99
N VAL A 45 16.42 -23.64 5.01
CA VAL A 45 15.50 -23.45 6.14
C VAL A 45 15.40 -24.77 6.90
N THR A 46 15.67 -24.72 8.20
CA THR A 46 15.43 -25.87 9.08
C THR A 46 14.18 -25.64 9.93
N TYR A 47 13.42 -26.71 10.11
CA TYR A 47 12.17 -26.67 10.83
C TYR A 47 12.22 -27.57 12.06
N ASP A 48 11.52 -27.18 13.10
CA ASP A 48 11.21 -28.02 14.25
C ASP A 48 10.26 -29.14 13.83
N GLY A 49 10.66 -30.38 14.05
CA GLY A 49 9.88 -31.55 13.63
C GLY A 49 8.57 -31.75 14.40
N ALA A 50 8.43 -31.17 15.59
CA ALA A 50 7.23 -31.31 16.41
C ALA A 50 6.21 -30.20 16.15
N THR A 51 6.68 -28.95 15.96
CA THR A 51 5.83 -27.77 15.83
C THR A 51 5.70 -27.27 14.39
N GLY A 52 6.58 -27.67 13.47
CA GLY A 52 6.71 -27.12 12.13
C GLY A 52 7.26 -25.68 12.10
N GLY A 53 7.67 -25.14 13.25
CA GLY A 53 8.24 -23.79 13.36
C GLY A 53 9.61 -23.70 12.71
N VAL A 54 9.95 -22.53 12.15
CA VAL A 54 11.28 -22.26 11.60
C VAL A 54 12.30 -22.17 12.72
N LEU A 55 13.33 -23.02 12.69
CA LEU A 55 14.45 -23.01 13.63
C LEU A 55 15.60 -22.12 13.14
N SER A 56 15.95 -22.22 11.85
CA SER A 56 17.00 -21.39 11.28
C SER A 56 16.80 -21.14 9.79
N VAL A 57 17.38 -20.05 9.31
CA VAL A 57 17.51 -19.71 7.90
C VAL A 57 18.98 -19.38 7.66
N THR A 58 19.70 -20.19 6.90
CA THR A 58 21.14 -20.05 6.67
C THR A 58 21.47 -19.92 5.19
N PRO A 59 22.36 -19.01 4.77
CA PRO A 59 22.77 -18.93 3.38
C PRO A 59 23.55 -20.18 2.96
N THR A 60 23.33 -20.63 1.72
CA THR A 60 23.96 -21.82 1.14
C THR A 60 25.17 -21.50 0.30
N ALA A 61 25.52 -20.22 0.10
CA ALA A 61 26.63 -19.80 -0.73
C ALA A 61 27.40 -18.64 -0.07
N ALA A 62 28.71 -18.59 -0.30
CA ALA A 62 29.57 -17.51 0.18
C ALA A 62 29.14 -16.15 -0.39
N GLY A 63 29.23 -15.12 0.44
CA GLY A 63 28.88 -13.75 0.10
C GLY A 63 27.37 -13.45 0.12
N VAL A 64 26.49 -14.47 0.24
CA VAL A 64 25.05 -14.24 0.45
C VAL A 64 24.83 -13.78 1.89
N PRO A 65 24.09 -12.69 2.15
CA PRO A 65 23.92 -12.15 3.50
C PRO A 65 23.12 -13.13 4.38
N ALA A 66 23.55 -13.29 5.63
CA ALA A 66 22.82 -14.12 6.60
C ALA A 66 21.42 -13.57 6.94
N ALA A 67 21.26 -12.25 6.85
CA ALA A 67 19.98 -11.56 6.97
C ALA A 67 19.85 -10.51 5.88
N VAL A 68 18.75 -10.54 5.16
CA VAL A 68 18.45 -9.54 4.14
C VAL A 68 17.81 -8.32 4.80
N ALA A 69 18.51 -7.20 4.80
CA ALA A 69 17.99 -5.96 5.33
C ALA A 69 16.91 -5.39 4.41
N LYS A 70 15.78 -5.01 5.01
CA LYS A 70 14.75 -4.30 4.28
C LYS A 70 15.28 -2.96 3.75
N ARG A 71 15.07 -2.70 2.47
CA ARG A 71 15.34 -1.39 1.88
C ARG A 71 14.11 -0.50 1.99
N THR A 72 14.32 0.78 2.30
CA THR A 72 13.25 1.76 2.44
C THR A 72 13.47 2.90 1.46
N TYR A 73 12.53 3.09 0.54
CA TYR A 73 12.51 4.24 -0.35
C TYR A 73 12.24 5.52 0.44
N ARG A 74 13.04 6.55 0.22
CA ARG A 74 13.00 7.84 0.94
C ARG A 74 12.77 9.04 0.00
N GLY A 75 12.40 8.79 -1.25
CA GLY A 75 11.97 9.83 -2.17
C GLY A 75 10.65 10.48 -1.74
N ARG A 76 10.31 11.61 -2.35
CA ARG A 76 9.09 12.36 -2.01
C ARG A 76 7.84 11.67 -2.53
N GLY A 77 7.76 11.45 -3.85
CA GLY A 77 6.61 10.83 -4.50
C GLY A 77 6.57 9.32 -4.28
N LEU A 78 5.38 8.78 -4.16
CA LEU A 78 5.13 7.34 -4.16
C LEU A 78 4.67 6.88 -5.55
N ALA A 79 4.30 5.60 -5.68
CA ALA A 79 4.00 5.01 -6.98
C ALA A 79 2.73 5.58 -7.62
N VAL A 80 2.77 5.70 -8.95
CA VAL A 80 1.59 6.03 -9.79
C VAL A 80 1.49 5.02 -10.93
N SER A 81 0.29 4.82 -11.45
CA SER A 81 0.08 3.96 -12.62
C SER A 81 0.82 4.49 -13.84
N THR A 82 1.65 3.65 -14.45
CA THR A 82 2.32 3.93 -15.73
C THR A 82 1.53 3.39 -16.92
N VAL A 83 0.60 2.46 -16.67
CA VAL A 83 -0.27 1.84 -17.67
C VAL A 83 -1.71 1.84 -17.16
N VAL A 84 -2.62 2.34 -17.97
CA VAL A 84 -4.07 2.24 -17.78
C VAL A 84 -4.62 1.40 -18.93
N THR A 85 -5.32 0.31 -18.62
CA THR A 85 -5.74 -0.68 -19.61
C THR A 85 -7.01 -1.40 -19.15
N PRO A 86 -7.90 -1.82 -20.07
CA PRO A 86 -9.05 -2.66 -19.75
C PRO A 86 -8.68 -4.11 -19.40
N HIS A 87 -7.41 -4.50 -19.59
CA HIS A 87 -6.94 -5.87 -19.36
C HIS A 87 -6.27 -6.08 -17.99
N SER A 88 -6.34 -5.11 -17.09
CA SER A 88 -5.84 -5.25 -15.71
C SER A 88 -6.94 -5.72 -14.77
N ALA A 89 -6.55 -6.21 -13.59
CA ALA A 89 -7.49 -6.62 -12.54
C ALA A 89 -8.41 -5.47 -12.08
N TRP A 90 -7.94 -4.23 -12.17
CA TRP A 90 -8.73 -3.01 -11.99
C TRP A 90 -8.74 -2.24 -13.31
N GLU A 91 -9.74 -2.57 -14.13
CA GLU A 91 -9.85 -2.07 -15.49
C GLU A 91 -9.95 -0.55 -15.55
N ASN A 92 -9.16 0.05 -16.45
CA ASN A 92 -9.22 1.47 -16.80
C ASN A 92 -9.14 2.42 -15.60
N ILE A 93 -8.41 2.07 -14.53
CA ILE A 93 -8.22 2.92 -13.37
C ILE A 93 -6.79 3.46 -13.32
N HIS A 94 -6.66 4.76 -13.14
CA HIS A 94 -5.38 5.37 -12.81
C HIS A 94 -5.22 5.42 -11.29
N MET A 95 -4.16 4.80 -10.78
CA MET A 95 -3.91 4.69 -9.36
C MET A 95 -2.75 5.57 -8.93
N VAL A 96 -2.92 6.25 -7.81
CA VAL A 96 -1.85 6.99 -7.12
C VAL A 96 -1.69 6.47 -5.70
N GLU A 97 -0.46 6.22 -5.27
CA GLU A 97 -0.17 5.80 -3.90
C GLU A 97 -0.05 7.04 -3.02
N ALA A 98 -1.07 7.29 -2.20
CA ALA A 98 -1.10 8.44 -1.31
C ALA A 98 -0.29 8.20 -0.02
N VAL A 99 -0.33 6.97 0.50
CA VAL A 99 0.42 6.60 1.71
C VAL A 99 1.00 5.20 1.57
N ARG A 100 2.17 5.00 2.14
CA ARG A 100 2.83 3.68 2.28
C ARG A 100 3.02 3.34 3.75
N SER A 101 2.77 2.07 4.11
CA SER A 101 2.65 1.61 5.48
C SER A 101 1.38 2.08 6.20
N CYS A 102 1.26 1.69 7.46
CA CYS A 102 0.20 2.11 8.38
C CYS A 102 0.80 2.26 9.78
N PRO A 103 0.54 3.38 10.49
CA PRO A 103 1.13 3.63 11.80
C PRO A 103 0.45 2.84 12.92
N GLU A 104 -0.62 2.10 12.63
CA GLU A 104 -1.47 1.52 13.67
C GLU A 104 -0.91 0.27 14.32
N MET A 105 -0.02 -0.46 13.66
CA MET A 105 0.65 -1.65 14.21
C MET A 105 -0.31 -2.70 14.75
N CYS A 106 -1.42 -2.97 14.04
CA CYS A 106 -2.32 -4.07 14.36
C CYS A 106 -1.55 -5.39 14.32
N ARG A 107 -1.70 -6.24 15.35
CA ARG A 107 -0.86 -7.44 15.55
C ARG A 107 -0.97 -8.50 14.46
N PHE A 108 -2.04 -8.48 13.69
CA PHE A 108 -2.29 -9.41 12.57
C PHE A 108 -1.84 -8.86 11.21
N CYS A 109 -1.48 -7.56 11.12
CA CYS A 109 -1.30 -6.87 9.84
C CYS A 109 0.17 -6.81 9.43
N LEU A 110 0.56 -7.64 8.47
CA LEU A 110 1.93 -7.64 7.95
C LEU A 110 2.31 -6.29 7.30
N ALA A 111 1.37 -5.60 6.66
CA ALA A 111 1.65 -4.34 5.96
C ALA A 111 2.24 -3.26 6.88
N SER A 112 1.74 -3.14 8.11
CA SER A 112 2.29 -2.18 9.08
C SER A 112 3.77 -2.44 9.40
N TYR A 113 4.16 -3.72 9.46
CA TYR A 113 5.55 -4.10 9.85
C TYR A 113 6.49 -4.16 8.65
N ALA A 114 6.01 -4.69 7.52
CA ALA A 114 6.83 -4.91 6.34
C ALA A 114 7.23 -3.61 5.62
N THR A 115 6.42 -2.54 5.73
CA THR A 115 6.62 -1.31 4.95
C THR A 115 6.89 -0.05 5.79
N LEU A 116 7.17 -0.19 7.11
CA LEU A 116 7.61 0.94 7.94
C LEU A 116 8.86 1.63 7.38
N PRO A 117 9.04 2.91 7.65
CA PRO A 117 8.15 3.84 8.36
C PRO A 117 6.91 4.22 7.53
N PHE A 118 5.88 4.73 8.21
CA PHE A 118 4.74 5.37 7.53
C PHE A 118 5.20 6.59 6.74
N ARG A 119 4.78 6.68 5.48
CA ARG A 119 5.13 7.78 4.56
C ARG A 119 3.89 8.19 3.78
N ALA A 120 3.79 9.47 3.48
CA ALA A 120 2.72 10.04 2.68
C ALA A 120 3.34 10.81 1.50
N SER A 121 2.76 10.67 0.32
CA SER A 121 3.08 11.54 -0.82
C SER A 121 2.57 12.96 -0.53
N PRO A 122 3.36 14.00 -0.76
CA PRO A 122 2.87 15.36 -0.62
C PRO A 122 1.67 15.64 -1.54
N VAL A 123 0.70 16.43 -1.08
CA VAL A 123 -0.51 16.75 -1.86
C VAL A 123 -0.16 17.52 -3.13
N ASP A 124 0.88 18.35 -3.09
CA ASP A 124 1.41 19.08 -4.26
C ASP A 124 1.99 18.15 -5.35
N GLU A 125 2.28 16.89 -5.04
CA GLU A 125 2.66 15.85 -6.01
C GLU A 125 1.46 14.95 -6.38
N LEU A 126 0.56 14.67 -5.45
CA LEU A 126 -0.62 13.83 -5.68
C LEU A 126 -1.60 14.48 -6.65
N ILE A 127 -1.91 15.76 -6.48
CA ILE A 127 -2.88 16.46 -7.34
C ILE A 127 -2.44 16.46 -8.81
N PRO A 128 -1.20 16.85 -9.17
CA PRO A 128 -0.75 16.75 -10.55
C PRO A 128 -0.74 15.31 -11.08
N ALA A 129 -0.38 14.33 -10.24
CA ALA A 129 -0.38 12.92 -10.64
C ALA A 129 -1.81 12.41 -10.94
N MET A 130 -2.80 12.80 -10.14
CA MET A 130 -4.22 12.50 -10.41
C MET A 130 -4.68 13.17 -11.70
N ALA A 131 -4.37 14.46 -11.89
CA ALA A 131 -4.73 15.21 -13.08
C ALA A 131 -4.14 14.59 -14.36
N ALA A 132 -2.90 14.11 -14.31
CA ALA A 132 -2.28 13.40 -15.43
C ALA A 132 -3.04 12.11 -15.78
N GLY A 133 -3.59 11.41 -14.81
CA GLY A 133 -4.42 10.22 -15.02
C GLY A 133 -5.74 10.54 -15.70
N LEU A 134 -6.34 11.69 -15.43
CA LEU A 134 -7.61 12.13 -16.04
C LEU A 134 -7.50 12.39 -17.55
N ALA A 135 -6.29 12.54 -18.08
CA ALA A 135 -6.07 12.62 -19.53
C ALA A 135 -6.37 11.29 -20.26
N VAL A 136 -6.42 10.16 -19.53
CA VAL A 136 -6.56 8.82 -20.13
C VAL A 136 -7.74 8.02 -19.55
N THR A 137 -8.31 8.43 -18.43
CA THR A 137 -9.44 7.73 -17.80
C THR A 137 -10.24 8.66 -16.88
N ASP A 138 -11.52 8.33 -16.68
CA ASP A 138 -12.41 8.97 -15.70
C ASP A 138 -12.41 8.26 -14.33
N ARG A 139 -11.47 7.31 -14.09
CA ARG A 139 -11.43 6.48 -12.89
C ARG A 139 -10.12 6.65 -12.16
N LEU A 140 -10.20 7.21 -10.97
CA LEU A 140 -9.06 7.38 -10.06
C LEU A 140 -9.12 6.40 -8.90
N GLY A 141 -7.99 5.78 -8.59
CA GLY A 141 -7.79 4.97 -7.38
C GLY A 141 -6.73 5.60 -6.49
N ILE A 142 -7.09 5.89 -5.25
CA ILE A 142 -6.14 6.39 -4.25
C ILE A 142 -5.74 5.24 -3.34
N LEU A 143 -4.48 4.86 -3.41
CA LEU A 143 -3.95 3.67 -2.76
C LEU A 143 -3.18 3.98 -1.49
N GLY A 144 -3.17 3.02 -0.60
CA GLY A 144 -2.35 3.01 0.60
C GLY A 144 -2.92 2.10 1.67
N ALA A 145 -2.08 1.65 2.60
CA ALA A 145 -2.52 0.78 3.70
C ALA A 145 -3.42 1.52 4.72
N SER A 146 -3.44 2.84 4.71
CA SER A 146 -4.31 3.69 5.55
C SER A 146 -4.43 5.09 4.96
N VAL A 147 -5.11 5.21 3.82
CA VAL A 147 -5.20 6.46 3.04
C VAL A 147 -5.76 7.62 3.87
N THR A 148 -6.77 7.35 4.67
CA THR A 148 -7.43 8.37 5.51
C THR A 148 -6.58 8.89 6.68
N GLN A 149 -5.40 8.31 6.90
CA GLN A 149 -4.40 8.82 7.85
C GLN A 149 -3.32 9.69 7.17
N HIS A 150 -3.49 10.01 5.89
CA HIS A 150 -2.64 10.99 5.23
C HIS A 150 -2.69 12.32 6.00
N PRO A 151 -1.54 12.96 6.31
CA PRO A 151 -1.53 14.19 7.12
C PRO A 151 -2.38 15.33 6.55
N GLN A 152 -2.50 15.40 5.24
CA GLN A 152 -3.28 16.41 4.52
C GLN A 152 -4.54 15.79 3.88
N PHE A 153 -5.13 14.76 4.49
CA PHE A 153 -6.29 14.06 3.91
C PHE A 153 -7.50 14.97 3.68
N GLY A 154 -7.71 15.96 4.58
CA GLY A 154 -8.76 16.97 4.41
C GLY A 154 -8.62 17.72 3.10
N ALA A 155 -7.41 18.19 2.77
CA ALA A 155 -7.14 18.89 1.51
C ALA A 155 -7.37 18.01 0.27
N LEU A 156 -7.06 16.70 0.35
CA LEU A 156 -7.40 15.76 -0.73
C LEU A 156 -8.91 15.60 -0.90
N VAL A 157 -9.67 15.55 0.19
CA VAL A 157 -11.14 15.47 0.15
C VAL A 157 -11.73 16.73 -0.46
N GLU A 158 -11.25 17.91 -0.08
CA GLU A 158 -11.67 19.19 -0.62
C GLU A 158 -11.36 19.31 -2.12
N GLU A 159 -10.15 18.96 -2.54
CA GLU A 159 -9.77 18.94 -3.95
C GLU A 159 -10.67 18.02 -4.76
N LEU A 160 -10.88 16.78 -4.30
CA LEU A 160 -11.71 15.81 -5.01
C LEU A 160 -13.21 16.13 -4.96
N ALA A 161 -13.66 17.01 -4.07
CA ALA A 161 -15.03 17.50 -4.04
C ALA A 161 -15.32 18.60 -5.08
N ASP A 162 -14.29 19.16 -5.70
CA ASP A 162 -14.44 20.22 -6.72
C ASP A 162 -15.07 19.67 -8.00
N ASP A 163 -16.34 19.97 -8.22
CA ASP A 163 -17.09 19.53 -9.39
C ASP A 163 -16.62 20.20 -10.69
N THR A 164 -15.92 21.31 -10.65
CA THR A 164 -15.37 21.94 -11.85
C THR A 164 -14.22 21.15 -12.45
N LYS A 165 -13.46 20.45 -11.61
CA LYS A 165 -12.31 19.63 -12.00
C LYS A 165 -12.68 18.15 -12.20
N TYR A 166 -13.55 17.64 -11.33
CA TYR A 166 -13.79 16.19 -11.21
C TYR A 166 -15.23 15.77 -11.59
N ALA A 167 -15.98 16.59 -12.34
CA ALA A 167 -17.28 16.19 -12.84
C ALA A 167 -17.19 14.89 -13.66
N GLY A 168 -18.02 13.91 -13.32
CA GLY A 168 -18.02 12.61 -13.97
C GLY A 168 -16.88 11.67 -13.60
N VAL A 169 -15.90 12.12 -12.81
CA VAL A 169 -14.79 11.28 -12.33
C VAL A 169 -15.26 10.37 -11.21
N ARG A 170 -14.93 9.08 -11.31
CA ARG A 170 -15.16 8.09 -10.26
C ARG A 170 -13.91 7.94 -9.41
N VAL A 171 -14.08 8.06 -8.10
CA VAL A 171 -12.97 7.92 -7.13
C VAL A 171 -13.17 6.68 -6.27
N SER A 172 -12.13 5.87 -6.20
CA SER A 172 -12.04 4.72 -5.30
C SER A 172 -10.95 4.95 -4.27
N LEU A 173 -11.27 4.72 -3.00
CA LEU A 173 -10.28 4.76 -1.92
C LEU A 173 -10.01 3.35 -1.41
N SER A 174 -8.75 2.99 -1.25
CA SER A 174 -8.36 1.79 -0.51
C SER A 174 -8.26 2.11 0.99
N SER A 175 -8.58 1.13 1.83
CA SER A 175 -8.25 1.12 3.28
C SER A 175 -8.64 2.39 4.05
N VAL A 176 -9.93 2.60 4.20
CA VAL A 176 -10.48 3.64 5.07
C VAL A 176 -10.51 3.13 6.52
N ARG A 177 -9.91 3.90 7.42
CA ARG A 177 -9.97 3.60 8.85
C ARG A 177 -11.32 4.07 9.43
N THR A 178 -11.96 3.24 10.25
CA THR A 178 -13.33 3.49 10.75
C THR A 178 -13.45 4.85 11.46
N ASN A 179 -12.55 5.17 12.38
CA ASN A 179 -12.61 6.42 13.15
C ASN A 179 -12.22 7.68 12.34
N THR A 180 -11.76 7.52 11.09
CA THR A 180 -11.44 8.65 10.19
C THR A 180 -12.56 8.93 9.18
N VAL A 181 -13.63 8.16 9.17
CA VAL A 181 -14.81 8.46 8.35
C VAL A 181 -15.41 9.80 8.76
N SER A 182 -15.48 10.74 7.84
CA SER A 182 -16.12 12.04 8.01
C SER A 182 -17.29 12.20 7.06
N GLU A 183 -18.21 13.11 7.39
CA GLU A 183 -19.33 13.44 6.52
C GLU A 183 -18.87 14.06 5.19
N ALA A 184 -17.79 14.89 5.23
CA ALA A 184 -17.19 15.46 4.03
C ALA A 184 -16.62 14.38 3.10
N LEU A 185 -15.92 13.38 3.66
CA LEU A 185 -15.46 12.22 2.90
C LEU A 185 -16.63 11.47 2.25
N ALA A 186 -17.69 11.22 3.02
CA ALA A 186 -18.86 10.51 2.51
C ALA A 186 -19.56 11.29 1.37
N ARG A 187 -19.76 12.59 1.54
CA ARG A 187 -20.31 13.47 0.49
C ARG A 187 -19.44 13.47 -0.77
N MET A 188 -18.13 13.61 -0.62
CA MET A 188 -17.21 13.56 -1.75
C MET A 188 -17.32 12.21 -2.48
N LEU A 189 -17.32 11.10 -1.77
CA LEU A 189 -17.45 9.77 -2.37
C LEU A 189 -18.77 9.60 -3.13
N VAL A 190 -19.88 10.09 -2.58
CA VAL A 190 -21.19 10.07 -3.27
C VAL A 190 -21.15 10.92 -4.55
N ALA A 191 -20.59 12.14 -4.49
CA ALA A 191 -20.40 12.98 -5.65
C ALA A 191 -19.51 12.33 -6.73
N ARG A 192 -18.56 11.50 -6.30
CA ARG A 192 -17.65 10.72 -7.19
C ARG A 192 -18.19 9.30 -7.51
N GLY A 193 -19.49 9.09 -7.40
CA GLY A 193 -20.20 7.88 -7.86
C GLY A 193 -20.14 6.66 -6.92
N SER A 194 -19.59 6.79 -5.71
CA SER A 194 -19.61 5.71 -4.72
C SER A 194 -20.94 5.66 -3.98
N LYS A 195 -21.46 4.44 -3.76
CA LYS A 195 -22.66 4.19 -2.95
C LYS A 195 -22.34 3.62 -1.57
N SER A 196 -21.13 3.13 -1.39
CA SER A 196 -20.69 2.44 -0.18
C SER A 196 -19.25 2.78 0.15
N ILE A 197 -18.89 2.55 1.41
CA ILE A 197 -17.51 2.58 1.89
C ILE A 197 -17.26 1.34 2.74
N THR A 198 -16.08 0.75 2.60
CA THR A 198 -15.70 -0.40 3.41
C THR A 198 -14.80 0.02 4.55
N VAL A 199 -15.18 -0.34 5.77
CA VAL A 199 -14.38 -0.12 6.98
C VAL A 199 -14.11 -1.45 7.68
N ALA A 200 -12.94 -1.59 8.26
CA ALA A 200 -12.52 -2.80 8.93
C ALA A 200 -12.63 -2.64 10.46
N VAL A 201 -13.65 -3.20 11.05
CA VAL A 201 -13.85 -3.25 12.51
C VAL A 201 -13.08 -4.41 13.14
N GLU A 202 -12.89 -5.50 12.41
CA GLU A 202 -12.22 -6.77 12.73
C GLU A 202 -12.99 -7.62 13.76
N SER A 203 -13.57 -7.01 14.80
CA SER A 203 -14.35 -7.73 15.81
C SER A 203 -15.41 -6.85 16.48
N GLY A 204 -16.59 -7.39 16.76
CA GLY A 204 -17.59 -6.77 17.61
C GLY A 204 -17.17 -6.67 19.08
N SER A 205 -16.22 -7.50 19.53
CA SER A 205 -15.72 -7.51 20.91
C SER A 205 -14.65 -6.45 21.14
N ALA A 206 -14.91 -5.49 22.03
CA ALA A 206 -13.91 -4.48 22.44
C ALA A 206 -12.63 -5.13 23.00
N ARG A 207 -12.76 -6.23 23.79
CA ARG A 207 -11.63 -6.98 24.30
C ARG A 207 -10.77 -7.56 23.19
N LEU A 208 -11.37 -8.15 22.16
CA LEU A 208 -10.60 -8.69 21.03
C LEU A 208 -9.95 -7.60 20.22
N ARG A 209 -10.60 -6.46 19.98
CA ARG A 209 -9.99 -5.31 19.32
C ARG A 209 -8.74 -4.81 20.07
N THR A 210 -8.80 -4.77 21.41
CA THR A 210 -7.64 -4.44 22.25
C THR A 210 -6.51 -5.48 22.10
N ILE A 211 -6.85 -6.77 22.14
CA ILE A 211 -5.86 -7.86 21.98
C ILE A 211 -5.12 -7.76 20.65
N ILE A 212 -5.83 -7.50 19.55
CA ILE A 212 -5.21 -7.36 18.23
C ILE A 212 -4.64 -5.96 17.94
N ASN A 213 -4.64 -5.06 18.92
CA ASN A 213 -4.17 -3.68 18.82
C ASN A 213 -4.90 -2.87 17.72
N LYS A 214 -6.22 -3.04 17.60
CA LYS A 214 -6.99 -2.33 16.56
C LYS A 214 -7.23 -0.86 16.88
N LYS A 215 -7.14 -0.45 18.16
CA LYS A 215 -7.32 0.94 18.63
C LYS A 215 -8.62 1.57 18.09
N LEU A 216 -9.74 0.89 18.28
CA LEU A 216 -11.05 1.30 17.78
C LEU A 216 -12.10 0.97 18.82
N ASP A 217 -12.83 1.98 19.28
CA ASP A 217 -13.88 1.84 20.29
C ASP A 217 -15.26 1.66 19.64
N THR A 218 -16.20 1.12 20.40
CA THR A 218 -17.56 0.87 19.90
C THR A 218 -18.31 2.18 19.56
N PRO A 219 -18.20 3.26 20.35
CA PRO A 219 -18.76 4.55 19.96
C PRO A 219 -18.23 5.09 18.63
N ASP A 220 -16.93 4.92 18.36
CA ASP A 220 -16.32 5.35 17.08
C ASP A 220 -16.94 4.64 15.88
N ILE A 221 -17.24 3.35 16.04
CA ILE A 221 -17.86 2.53 14.99
C ILE A 221 -19.27 3.06 14.68
N ALA A 222 -20.07 3.29 15.72
CA ALA A 222 -21.43 3.83 15.56
C ALA A 222 -21.40 5.24 14.96
N ALA A 223 -20.49 6.09 15.43
CA ALA A 223 -20.32 7.43 14.90
C ALA A 223 -19.87 7.45 13.43
N ALA A 224 -19.01 6.51 13.04
CA ALA A 224 -18.59 6.37 11.63
C ALA A 224 -19.78 6.02 10.72
N ALA A 225 -20.64 5.08 11.15
CA ALA A 225 -21.86 4.74 10.43
C ALA A 225 -22.80 5.95 10.30
N GLY A 226 -23.01 6.70 11.38
CA GLY A 226 -23.82 7.92 11.36
C GLY A 226 -23.28 8.97 10.38
N ARG A 227 -21.96 9.23 10.39
CA ARG A 227 -21.32 10.17 9.47
C ARG A 227 -21.38 9.71 8.00
N ALA A 228 -21.22 8.42 7.75
CA ALA A 228 -21.36 7.85 6.42
C ALA A 228 -22.77 8.04 5.86
N ALA A 229 -23.80 7.75 6.67
CA ALA A 229 -25.21 7.94 6.31
C ALA A 229 -25.54 9.43 6.12
N ALA A 230 -25.11 10.32 7.03
CA ALA A 230 -25.30 11.76 6.90
C ALA A 230 -24.65 12.36 5.64
N GLY A 231 -23.54 11.77 5.17
CA GLY A 231 -22.91 12.12 3.89
C GLY A 231 -23.57 11.50 2.66
N GLY A 232 -24.63 10.69 2.83
CA GLY A 232 -25.42 10.12 1.72
C GLY A 232 -24.97 8.75 1.22
N LEU A 233 -24.04 8.08 1.90
CA LEU A 233 -23.70 6.69 1.59
C LEU A 233 -24.83 5.76 2.00
N SER A 234 -25.20 4.83 1.13
CA SER A 234 -26.30 3.89 1.34
C SER A 234 -25.89 2.61 2.06
N SER A 235 -24.56 2.32 2.14
CA SER A 235 -24.03 1.17 2.87
C SER A 235 -22.62 1.39 3.41
N LEU A 236 -22.33 0.70 4.52
CA LEU A 236 -21.05 0.70 5.20
C LEU A 236 -20.62 -0.74 5.42
#